data_8027e5e83cd20cfa240a04c093c408c9
#
_entry.id   8027e5e83cd20cfa240a04c093c408c9
#
_cell.length_a   1.000
_cell.length_b   1.000
_cell.length_c   1.000
_cell.angle_alpha   90.00
_cell.angle_beta   90.00
_cell.angle_gamma   90.00
#
_symmetry.space_group_name_H-M   'P 1'
#
loop_
_entity.id
_entity.type
_entity.pdbx_description
1 polymer ?
#
loop_
_entity_poly.entity_id
_entity_poly.type
_entity_poly.pdbx_seq_one_letter_code
_entity_poly.pdbx_strand_id
1 'polypeptide(L)'
;IYGGSSVYGTGNPVALLKDYGHIRNVYGTLLADLSIRQDLGALTKGLAAEASVSFDNIGGMNETTSKEYRYMNSNASITSDGTLVTTPVIYGTDSETLGHNQPFERLMLRSDFQAKVDYNRTFGKHQVGGALIYDMQSVVKNGRNNSQKNQSVLVNATYTYDNRYSLNAVFNRSGSAYLPDGDKYSNYPAVSAAWIVSNEAFMEKVTPINLFKIRASYGLSGWDGNLSHELWRQSYGSGGAGYNFGVNAGGQSGGSEGDLPVIGLVAEKSQKATFGFDLAAFDNRLNATVEGFYEKRSDILVSGANSTSGIIGITVGQVNEGIYKYKG
;
A
#
# COMPACT_ATOMS: atom_id res chain seq x y z
N ILE A 1 -45.09 -16.28 -12.51
CA ILE A 1 -45.03 -16.55 -11.07
C ILE A 1 -44.03 -17.69 -10.85
N TYR A 2 -43.11 -17.50 -9.93
CA TYR A 2 -42.05 -18.43 -9.56
C TYR A 2 -42.35 -19.12 -8.23
N GLY A 3 -41.78 -20.30 -8.01
CA GLY A 3 -41.86 -20.94 -6.69
C GLY A 3 -41.04 -20.16 -5.65
N GLY A 4 -41.62 -19.97 -4.46
CA GLY A 4 -40.97 -19.29 -3.31
C GLY A 4 -41.92 -19.20 -2.12
N SER A 5 -41.41 -18.82 -0.98
CA SER A 5 -42.19 -18.68 0.25
C SER A 5 -41.76 -17.43 1.03
N SER A 6 -42.53 -17.05 2.03
CA SER A 6 -42.17 -15.94 2.93
C SER A 6 -40.83 -16.17 3.67
N VAL A 7 -40.38 -17.42 3.79
CA VAL A 7 -39.11 -17.78 4.42
C VAL A 7 -37.94 -17.67 3.44
N TYR A 8 -38.13 -18.14 2.21
CA TYR A 8 -37.07 -18.14 1.17
C TYR A 8 -37.16 -16.92 0.25
N GLY A 9 -38.18 -16.11 0.38
CA GLY A 9 -38.36 -14.86 -0.33
C GLY A 9 -38.21 -14.99 -1.85
N THR A 10 -37.49 -14.05 -2.41
CA THR A 10 -37.18 -13.92 -3.83
C THR A 10 -36.02 -14.78 -4.30
N GLY A 11 -35.61 -15.79 -3.55
CA GLY A 11 -34.45 -16.62 -3.83
C GLY A 11 -34.59 -17.68 -4.93
N ASN A 12 -35.61 -17.59 -5.81
CA ASN A 12 -35.76 -18.55 -6.90
C ASN A 12 -34.68 -18.36 -7.97
N PRO A 13 -33.81 -19.36 -8.25
CA PRO A 13 -32.66 -19.18 -9.18
C PRO A 13 -33.10 -18.83 -10.61
N VAL A 14 -34.21 -19.40 -11.05
CA VAL A 14 -34.75 -19.14 -12.42
C VAL A 14 -35.26 -17.71 -12.54
N ALA A 15 -35.95 -17.22 -11.51
CA ALA A 15 -36.42 -15.84 -11.47
C ALA A 15 -35.25 -14.84 -11.40
N LEU A 16 -34.24 -15.12 -10.58
CA LEU A 16 -33.05 -14.29 -10.48
C LEU A 16 -32.32 -14.18 -11.82
N LEU A 17 -32.24 -15.27 -12.59
CA LEU A 17 -31.55 -15.27 -13.88
C LEU A 17 -32.37 -14.62 -15.00
N LYS A 18 -33.73 -14.72 -14.97
CA LYS A 18 -34.59 -14.27 -16.06
C LYS A 18 -35.21 -12.89 -15.85
N ASP A 19 -35.63 -12.60 -14.63
CA ASP A 19 -36.47 -11.45 -14.35
C ASP A 19 -35.89 -10.43 -13.38
N TYR A 20 -34.97 -10.84 -12.50
CA TYR A 20 -34.49 -9.95 -11.44
C TYR A 20 -33.68 -8.76 -11.98
N GLY A 21 -32.89 -8.98 -13.01
CA GLY A 21 -32.02 -7.98 -13.62
C GLY A 21 -30.56 -8.42 -13.68
N HIS A 22 -29.66 -7.45 -13.81
CA HIS A 22 -28.24 -7.74 -13.93
C HIS A 22 -27.39 -6.65 -13.30
N ILE A 23 -26.12 -7.01 -12.98
CA ILE A 23 -25.09 -6.09 -12.54
C ILE A 23 -23.99 -6.09 -13.62
N ARG A 24 -23.65 -4.89 -14.06
CA ARG A 24 -22.53 -4.66 -14.98
C ARG A 24 -21.50 -3.76 -14.30
N ASN A 25 -20.29 -4.25 -14.15
CA ASN A 25 -19.18 -3.48 -13.60
C ASN A 25 -18.25 -3.06 -14.74
N VAL A 26 -17.97 -1.78 -14.84
CA VAL A 26 -17.02 -1.21 -15.80
C VAL A 26 -15.92 -0.51 -15.04
N TYR A 27 -14.69 -0.96 -15.20
CA TYR A 27 -13.52 -0.34 -14.59
C TYR A 27 -12.63 0.28 -15.67
N GLY A 28 -12.20 1.50 -15.44
CA GLY A 28 -11.26 2.20 -16.28
C GLY A 28 -9.99 2.59 -15.50
N THR A 29 -8.84 2.43 -16.14
CA THR A 29 -7.56 2.89 -15.61
C THR A 29 -6.97 3.88 -16.59
N LEU A 30 -6.66 5.09 -16.11
CA LEU A 30 -5.90 6.09 -16.84
C LEU A 30 -4.53 6.23 -16.16
N LEU A 31 -3.47 6.00 -16.91
CA LEU A 31 -2.09 6.24 -16.51
C LEU A 31 -1.53 7.32 -17.44
N ALA A 32 -1.03 8.40 -16.88
CA ALA A 32 -0.48 9.51 -17.64
C ALA A 32 0.81 9.99 -16.98
N ASP A 33 1.89 9.99 -17.76
CA ASP A 33 3.21 10.45 -17.34
C ASP A 33 3.71 11.51 -18.32
N LEU A 34 4.27 12.59 -17.75
CA LEU A 34 4.98 13.61 -18.51
C LEU A 34 6.32 13.85 -17.85
N SER A 35 7.39 13.77 -18.64
CA SER A 35 8.74 14.11 -18.19
C SER A 35 9.41 15.07 -19.14
N ILE A 36 10.19 16.00 -18.59
CA ILE A 36 11.03 16.92 -19.31
C ILE A 36 12.44 16.80 -18.77
N ARG A 37 13.39 16.47 -19.63
CA ARG A 37 14.82 16.39 -19.29
C ARG A 37 15.60 17.41 -20.09
N GLN A 38 16.44 18.20 -19.42
CA GLN A 38 17.31 19.19 -19.98
C GLN A 38 18.77 18.82 -19.68
N ASP A 39 19.57 18.68 -20.73
CA ASP A 39 21.02 18.60 -20.59
C ASP A 39 21.56 20.00 -20.26
N LEU A 40 22.30 20.09 -19.17
CA LEU A 40 22.95 21.30 -18.69
C LEU A 40 24.47 21.25 -18.92
N GLY A 41 24.93 20.48 -19.89
CA GLY A 41 26.35 20.33 -20.28
C GLY A 41 27.04 21.63 -20.64
N ALA A 42 26.28 22.65 -21.00
CA ALA A 42 26.78 24.02 -21.22
C ALA A 42 27.29 24.69 -19.92
N LEU A 43 26.67 24.37 -18.77
CA LEU A 43 27.11 24.85 -17.48
C LEU A 43 28.27 23.98 -16.94
N THR A 44 28.09 22.68 -16.96
CA THR A 44 29.14 21.71 -16.61
C THR A 44 28.86 20.36 -17.27
N LYS A 45 29.92 19.78 -17.89
CA LYS A 45 29.79 18.49 -18.59
C LYS A 45 29.30 17.39 -17.63
N GLY A 46 28.25 16.69 -18.03
CA GLY A 46 27.68 15.59 -17.27
C GLY A 46 26.56 15.99 -16.30
N LEU A 47 26.14 17.26 -16.28
CA LEU A 47 25.00 17.74 -15.53
C LEU A 47 23.73 17.67 -16.35
N ALA A 48 22.65 17.19 -15.77
CA ALA A 48 21.31 17.24 -16.34
C ALA A 48 20.26 17.52 -15.26
N ALA A 49 19.15 18.08 -15.65
CA ALA A 49 17.98 18.27 -14.80
C ALA A 49 16.76 17.63 -15.46
N GLU A 50 15.87 17.07 -14.63
CA GLU A 50 14.66 16.41 -15.05
C GLU A 50 13.52 16.77 -14.12
N ALA A 51 12.33 16.99 -14.65
CA ALA A 51 11.11 17.12 -13.92
C ALA A 51 10.06 16.19 -14.53
N SER A 52 9.32 15.47 -13.69
CA SER A 52 8.26 14.58 -14.11
C SER A 52 7.03 14.73 -13.25
N VAL A 53 5.88 14.52 -13.86
CA VAL A 53 4.57 14.42 -13.21
C VAL A 53 3.89 13.16 -13.69
N SER A 54 3.29 12.41 -12.75
CA SER A 54 2.50 11.23 -13.03
C SER A 54 1.11 11.38 -12.44
N PHE A 55 0.13 10.87 -13.15
CA PHE A 55 -1.26 10.88 -12.74
C PHE A 55 -1.91 9.55 -13.09
N ASP A 56 -2.27 8.80 -12.05
CA ASP A 56 -2.97 7.52 -12.19
C ASP A 56 -4.36 7.65 -11.62
N ASN A 57 -5.37 7.31 -12.40
CA ASN A 57 -6.75 7.28 -11.96
C ASN A 57 -7.37 5.92 -12.27
N ILE A 58 -7.80 5.23 -11.22
CA ILE A 58 -8.58 4.00 -11.32
C ILE A 58 -9.99 4.34 -10.85
N GLY A 59 -10.96 4.18 -11.71
CA GLY A 59 -12.36 4.43 -11.43
C GLY A 59 -13.24 3.27 -11.89
N GLY A 60 -14.41 3.14 -11.28
CA GLY A 60 -15.39 2.14 -11.63
C GLY A 60 -16.79 2.70 -11.65
N MET A 61 -17.63 2.07 -12.42
CA MET A 61 -19.05 2.31 -12.47
C MET A 61 -19.78 0.97 -12.35
N ASN A 62 -20.64 0.88 -11.35
CA ASN A 62 -21.48 -0.29 -11.12
C ASN A 62 -22.89 0.02 -11.63
N GLU A 63 -23.26 -0.56 -12.76
CA GLU A 63 -24.59 -0.46 -13.28
C GLU A 63 -25.41 -1.62 -12.76
N THR A 64 -26.40 -1.34 -11.93
CA THR A 64 -27.32 -2.33 -11.38
C THR A 64 -28.70 -2.07 -11.89
N THR A 65 -29.32 -3.07 -12.55
CA THR A 65 -30.72 -3.08 -12.88
C THR A 65 -31.42 -4.17 -12.08
N SER A 66 -32.59 -3.87 -11.53
CA SER A 66 -33.36 -4.84 -10.78
C SER A 66 -34.84 -4.55 -10.86
N LYS A 67 -35.63 -5.58 -10.76
CA LYS A 67 -37.10 -5.47 -10.61
C LYS A 67 -37.62 -6.50 -9.61
N GLU A 68 -38.76 -6.24 -9.04
CA GLU A 68 -39.50 -7.18 -8.23
C GLU A 68 -40.33 -8.12 -9.10
N TYR A 69 -40.52 -9.34 -8.64
CA TYR A 69 -41.34 -10.34 -9.27
C TYR A 69 -42.17 -11.09 -8.26
N ARG A 70 -43.36 -11.56 -8.67
CA ARG A 70 -44.22 -12.39 -7.83
C ARG A 70 -43.71 -13.81 -7.72
N TYR A 71 -43.78 -14.35 -6.51
CA TYR A 71 -43.51 -15.74 -6.24
C TYR A 71 -44.66 -16.38 -5.46
N MET A 72 -44.78 -17.70 -5.51
CA MET A 72 -45.91 -18.43 -4.99
C MET A 72 -45.44 -19.67 -4.22
N ASN A 73 -46.05 -19.91 -3.07
CA ASN A 73 -45.99 -21.17 -2.36
C ASN A 73 -47.35 -21.85 -2.44
N SER A 74 -47.39 -23.17 -2.55
CA SER A 74 -48.61 -23.95 -2.46
C SER A 74 -48.66 -24.67 -1.09
N ASN A 75 -49.59 -24.30 -0.26
CA ASN A 75 -49.86 -25.01 0.97
C ASN A 75 -50.79 -26.18 0.66
N ALA A 76 -50.37 -27.39 0.99
CA ALA A 76 -51.15 -28.59 0.84
C ALA A 76 -51.82 -29.00 2.16
N SER A 77 -53.09 -29.27 2.13
CA SER A 77 -53.87 -29.81 3.26
C SER A 77 -54.70 -30.99 2.79
N ILE A 78 -54.89 -31.96 3.67
CA ILE A 78 -55.81 -33.08 3.43
C ILE A 78 -57.10 -32.78 4.16
N THR A 79 -58.21 -32.77 3.44
CA THR A 79 -59.54 -32.60 4.00
C THR A 79 -59.98 -33.89 4.72
N SER A 80 -61.06 -33.79 5.52
CA SER A 80 -61.59 -34.93 6.32
C SER A 80 -62.05 -36.15 5.49
N ASP A 81 -62.29 -35.96 4.21
CA ASP A 81 -62.64 -36.98 3.23
C ASP A 81 -61.41 -37.59 2.49
N GLY A 82 -60.19 -37.16 2.89
CA GLY A 82 -58.95 -37.66 2.28
C GLY A 82 -58.50 -36.95 1.03
N THR A 83 -59.24 -35.88 0.60
CA THR A 83 -58.89 -35.15 -0.64
C THR A 83 -57.74 -34.18 -0.36
N LEU A 84 -56.70 -34.20 -1.22
CA LEU A 84 -55.62 -33.25 -1.18
C LEU A 84 -56.07 -31.90 -1.78
N VAL A 85 -56.10 -30.88 -0.96
CA VAL A 85 -56.42 -29.51 -1.38
C VAL A 85 -55.14 -28.69 -1.35
N THR A 86 -54.78 -28.03 -2.44
CA THR A 86 -53.66 -27.11 -2.55
C THR A 86 -54.15 -25.68 -2.64
N THR A 87 -53.71 -24.84 -1.72
CA THR A 87 -54.07 -23.42 -1.73
C THR A 87 -52.85 -22.60 -2.06
N PRO A 88 -52.82 -21.90 -3.21
CA PRO A 88 -51.69 -21.03 -3.55
C PRO A 88 -51.67 -19.76 -2.69
N VAL A 89 -50.52 -19.41 -2.17
CA VAL A 89 -50.27 -18.15 -1.47
C VAL A 89 -49.25 -17.35 -2.29
N ILE A 90 -49.67 -16.21 -2.78
CA ILE A 90 -48.89 -15.32 -3.66
C ILE A 90 -48.21 -14.26 -2.78
N TYR A 91 -46.92 -14.02 -3.02
CA TYR A 91 -46.14 -13.01 -2.37
C TYR A 91 -45.50 -12.08 -3.41
N GLY A 92 -45.23 -10.82 -2.99
CA GLY A 92 -44.56 -9.81 -3.81
C GLY A 92 -45.48 -9.25 -4.93
N THR A 93 -44.92 -8.39 -5.72
CA THR A 93 -45.56 -7.72 -6.87
C THR A 93 -44.66 -7.85 -8.11
N ASP A 94 -45.23 -7.86 -9.30
CA ASP A 94 -44.43 -7.76 -10.52
C ASP A 94 -44.20 -6.28 -10.83
N SER A 95 -42.95 -5.87 -10.90
CA SER A 95 -42.58 -4.55 -11.42
C SER A 95 -42.65 -4.56 -12.93
N GLU A 96 -43.33 -3.58 -13.53
CA GLU A 96 -43.39 -3.40 -14.98
C GLU A 96 -42.09 -2.81 -15.54
N THR A 97 -41.34 -2.06 -14.69
CA THR A 97 -40.09 -1.38 -15.07
C THR A 97 -38.90 -1.91 -14.29
N LEU A 98 -37.73 -1.91 -14.94
CA LEU A 98 -36.47 -2.16 -14.29
C LEU A 98 -36.03 -0.91 -13.51
N GLY A 99 -35.79 -1.08 -12.22
CA GLY A 99 -35.05 -0.08 -11.45
C GLY A 99 -33.62 0.00 -11.99
N HIS A 100 -33.07 1.21 -12.05
CA HIS A 100 -31.73 1.46 -12.53
C HIS A 100 -30.94 2.28 -11.50
N ASN A 101 -29.76 1.82 -11.13
CA ASN A 101 -28.84 2.53 -10.27
C ASN A 101 -27.42 2.43 -10.86
N GLN A 102 -26.72 3.55 -10.92
CA GLN A 102 -25.45 3.66 -11.61
C GLN A 102 -24.44 4.49 -10.77
N PRO A 103 -24.04 4.01 -9.59
CA PRO A 103 -23.07 4.71 -8.79
C PRO A 103 -21.71 4.69 -9.48
N PHE A 104 -21.04 5.85 -9.44
CA PHE A 104 -19.65 5.98 -9.82
C PHE A 104 -18.78 5.77 -8.57
N GLU A 105 -17.84 4.86 -8.66
CA GLU A 105 -16.84 4.59 -7.62
C GLU A 105 -15.46 5.06 -8.07
N ARG A 106 -14.87 5.93 -7.29
CA ARG A 106 -13.45 6.22 -7.42
C ARG A 106 -12.69 5.25 -6.54
N LEU A 107 -11.89 4.38 -7.16
CA LEU A 107 -11.12 3.37 -6.44
C LEU A 107 -9.78 3.92 -5.96
N MET A 108 -9.07 4.65 -6.83
CA MET A 108 -7.76 5.22 -6.50
C MET A 108 -7.46 6.43 -7.40
N LEU A 109 -6.86 7.44 -6.80
CA LEU A 109 -6.21 8.53 -7.50
C LEU A 109 -4.80 8.67 -6.94
N ARG A 110 -3.80 8.53 -7.79
CA ARG A 110 -2.39 8.76 -7.44
C ARG A 110 -1.86 9.90 -8.29
N SER A 111 -1.15 10.79 -7.65
CA SER A 111 -0.38 11.84 -8.32
C SER A 111 1.01 11.91 -7.73
N ASP A 112 2.01 11.97 -8.60
CA ASP A 112 3.41 12.07 -8.25
C ASP A 112 4.04 13.26 -8.96
N PHE A 113 4.94 13.95 -8.25
CA PHE A 113 5.82 14.96 -8.81
C PHE A 113 7.24 14.63 -8.40
N GLN A 114 8.16 14.61 -9.35
CA GLN A 114 9.58 14.42 -9.10
C GLN A 114 10.39 15.51 -9.82
N ALA A 115 11.35 16.07 -9.10
CA ALA A 115 12.40 16.92 -9.66
C ALA A 115 13.76 16.31 -9.33
N LYS A 116 14.63 16.20 -10.34
CA LYS A 116 15.92 15.55 -10.23
C LYS A 116 16.99 16.39 -10.90
N VAL A 117 18.13 16.50 -10.25
CA VAL A 117 19.38 17.00 -10.84
C VAL A 117 20.40 15.89 -10.71
N ASP A 118 20.98 15.46 -11.82
CA ASP A 118 22.01 14.43 -11.85
C ASP A 118 23.30 14.93 -12.50
N TYR A 119 24.40 14.43 -11.97
CA TYR A 119 25.74 14.71 -12.43
C TYR A 119 26.52 13.42 -12.58
N ASN A 120 27.10 13.19 -13.76
CA ASN A 120 27.94 12.03 -14.03
C ASN A 120 29.13 12.46 -14.91
N ARG A 121 30.35 12.21 -14.40
CA ARG A 121 31.57 12.58 -15.14
C ARG A 121 32.73 11.65 -14.80
N THR A 122 33.56 11.40 -15.81
CA THR A 122 34.82 10.66 -15.69
C THR A 122 35.99 11.60 -15.85
N PHE A 123 36.94 11.52 -14.90
CA PHE A 123 38.19 12.26 -14.87
C PHE A 123 39.35 11.28 -14.83
N GLY A 124 39.88 10.88 -15.98
CA GLY A 124 40.89 9.83 -16.05
C GLY A 124 40.37 8.52 -15.44
N LYS A 125 40.97 8.09 -14.32
CA LYS A 125 40.57 6.89 -13.59
C LYS A 125 39.43 7.10 -12.58
N HIS A 126 38.98 8.34 -12.38
CA HIS A 126 37.98 8.71 -11.41
C HIS A 126 36.62 8.87 -12.10
N GLN A 127 35.63 8.11 -11.68
CA GLN A 127 34.25 8.27 -12.09
C GLN A 127 33.43 8.80 -10.90
N VAL A 128 32.82 9.95 -11.08
CA VAL A 128 32.00 10.62 -10.07
C VAL A 128 30.58 10.71 -10.58
N GLY A 129 29.65 10.25 -9.79
CA GLY A 129 28.22 10.40 -10.05
C GLY A 129 27.50 10.95 -8.83
N GLY A 130 26.39 11.62 -9.05
CA GLY A 130 25.54 12.09 -7.97
C GLY A 130 24.16 12.48 -8.49
N ALA A 131 23.18 12.45 -7.60
CA ALA A 131 21.84 12.92 -7.88
C ALA A 131 21.23 13.57 -6.64
N LEU A 132 20.51 14.66 -6.84
CA LEU A 132 19.60 15.25 -5.89
C LEU A 132 18.19 15.06 -6.45
N ILE A 133 17.33 14.41 -5.68
CA ILE A 133 15.96 14.10 -6.08
C ILE A 133 15.02 14.66 -5.03
N TYR A 134 14.02 15.40 -5.46
CA TYR A 134 12.85 15.76 -4.68
C TYR A 134 11.64 15.02 -5.23
N ASP A 135 10.89 14.40 -4.36
CA ASP A 135 9.73 13.58 -4.71
C ASP A 135 8.54 13.92 -3.83
N MET A 136 7.37 14.02 -4.44
CA MET A 136 6.08 14.21 -3.76
C MET A 136 5.06 13.23 -4.32
N GLN A 137 4.42 12.49 -3.45
CA GLN A 137 3.37 11.54 -3.80
C GLN A 137 2.08 11.80 -3.02
N SER A 138 0.96 11.69 -3.69
CA SER A 138 -0.37 11.69 -3.07
C SER A 138 -1.19 10.52 -3.60
N VAL A 139 -1.67 9.66 -2.71
CA VAL A 139 -2.56 8.53 -3.04
C VAL A 139 -3.86 8.71 -2.29
N VAL A 140 -4.96 8.89 -3.03
CA VAL A 140 -6.31 9.02 -2.49
C VAL A 140 -7.05 7.72 -2.75
N LYS A 141 -7.39 7.02 -1.66
CA LYS A 141 -8.28 5.87 -1.62
C LYS A 141 -9.48 6.24 -0.76
N ASN A 142 -10.67 5.84 -1.07
CA ASN A 142 -11.83 5.97 -0.18
C ASN A 142 -12.09 7.39 0.39
N GLY A 143 -11.81 8.43 -0.39
CA GLY A 143 -12.12 9.83 -0.03
C GLY A 143 -10.90 10.70 0.31
N ARG A 144 -11.11 12.02 0.25
CA ARG A 144 -10.03 13.03 0.39
C ARG A 144 -9.35 13.04 1.74
N ASN A 145 -10.10 12.81 2.80
CA ASN A 145 -9.59 12.93 4.17
C ASN A 145 -8.67 11.78 4.57
N ASN A 146 -8.68 10.69 3.81
CA ASN A 146 -7.84 9.52 4.06
C ASN A 146 -6.74 9.35 2.99
N SER A 147 -6.20 10.47 2.51
CA SER A 147 -5.13 10.45 1.52
C SER A 147 -3.77 10.24 2.15
N GLN A 148 -3.02 9.28 1.65
CA GLN A 148 -1.61 9.09 1.98
C GLN A 148 -0.78 10.09 1.17
N LYS A 149 -0.01 10.92 1.84
CA LYS A 149 0.87 11.90 1.20
C LYS A 149 2.26 11.75 1.75
N ASN A 150 3.21 11.57 0.85
CA ASN A 150 4.60 11.40 1.18
C ASN A 150 5.42 12.42 0.39
N GLN A 151 6.52 12.87 0.99
CA GLN A 151 7.51 13.67 0.28
C GLN A 151 8.90 13.30 0.75
N SER A 152 9.87 13.38 -0.16
CA SER A 152 11.24 13.05 0.18
C SER A 152 12.25 13.92 -0.54
N VAL A 153 13.40 14.08 0.08
CA VAL A 153 14.62 14.61 -0.53
C VAL A 153 15.69 13.54 -0.42
N LEU A 154 16.18 13.10 -1.55
CA LEU A 154 17.22 12.09 -1.66
C LEU A 154 18.48 12.66 -2.31
N VAL A 155 19.60 12.45 -1.66
CA VAL A 155 20.94 12.71 -2.21
C VAL A 155 21.62 11.37 -2.40
N ASN A 156 22.12 11.13 -3.60
CA ASN A 156 22.95 9.98 -3.92
C ASN A 156 24.31 10.46 -4.42
N ALA A 157 25.38 9.84 -3.97
CA ALA A 157 26.74 10.10 -4.43
C ALA A 157 27.43 8.76 -4.72
N THR A 158 28.03 8.67 -5.90
CA THR A 158 28.78 7.49 -6.35
C THR A 158 30.19 7.90 -6.72
N TYR A 159 31.15 7.10 -6.35
CA TYR A 159 32.55 7.26 -6.73
C TYR A 159 33.16 5.92 -7.11
N THR A 160 33.78 5.84 -8.27
CA THR A 160 34.50 4.65 -8.70
C THR A 160 35.92 5.06 -9.14
N TYR A 161 36.91 4.34 -8.62
CA TYR A 161 38.30 4.52 -8.96
C TYR A 161 38.83 3.33 -9.76
N ASP A 162 39.36 3.63 -10.95
CA ASP A 162 40.07 2.69 -11.85
C ASP A 162 39.28 1.39 -12.13
N ASN A 163 37.94 1.44 -12.08
CA ASN A 163 37.05 0.27 -12.14
C ASN A 163 37.38 -0.84 -11.13
N ARG A 164 38.05 -0.48 -10.01
CA ARG A 164 38.46 -1.40 -8.94
C ARG A 164 37.68 -1.18 -7.66
N TYR A 165 37.57 0.07 -7.25
CA TYR A 165 36.91 0.45 -5.98
C TYR A 165 35.70 1.30 -6.29
N SER A 166 34.57 0.91 -5.75
CA SER A 166 33.32 1.68 -5.88
C SER A 166 32.74 1.97 -4.51
N LEU A 167 32.35 3.20 -4.28
CA LEU A 167 31.67 3.67 -3.09
C LEU A 167 30.34 4.32 -3.51
N ASN A 168 29.26 4.01 -2.81
CA ASN A 168 27.98 4.68 -2.96
C ASN A 168 27.49 5.14 -1.60
N ALA A 169 27.02 6.37 -1.50
CA ALA A 169 26.40 6.94 -0.31
C ALA A 169 25.06 7.53 -0.68
N VAL A 170 24.04 7.21 0.10
CA VAL A 170 22.67 7.71 -0.06
C VAL A 170 22.22 8.33 1.25
N PHE A 171 21.61 9.48 1.16
CA PHE A 171 20.89 10.09 2.26
C PHE A 171 19.48 10.44 1.79
N ASN A 172 18.48 9.86 2.43
CA ASN A 172 17.08 10.17 2.15
C ASN A 172 16.42 10.74 3.41
N ARG A 173 15.81 11.91 3.27
CA ARG A 173 14.90 12.49 4.26
C ARG A 173 13.49 12.39 3.73
N SER A 174 12.69 11.49 4.31
CA SER A 174 11.32 11.21 3.88
C SER A 174 10.32 11.54 4.96
N GLY A 175 9.17 12.06 4.57
CA GLY A 175 8.06 12.41 5.43
C GLY A 175 6.74 11.81 4.98
N SER A 176 5.88 11.50 5.95
CA SER A 176 4.54 10.96 5.75
C SER A 176 3.50 11.83 6.45
N ALA A 177 2.37 12.07 5.78
CA ALA A 177 1.24 12.80 6.35
C ALA A 177 0.48 11.98 7.42
N TYR A 178 0.75 10.70 7.54
CA TYR A 178 0.15 9.84 8.57
C TYR A 178 0.82 9.99 9.94
N LEU A 179 1.98 10.63 9.99
CA LEU A 179 2.73 10.87 11.23
C LEU A 179 2.35 12.22 11.87
N PRO A 180 2.48 12.35 13.20
CA PRO A 180 2.18 13.59 13.91
C PRO A 180 3.11 14.74 13.50
N ASP A 181 2.65 15.96 13.72
CA ASP A 181 3.46 17.17 13.53
C ASP A 181 4.69 17.09 14.45
N GLY A 182 5.88 17.28 13.93
CA GLY A 182 7.13 17.12 14.67
C GLY A 182 7.87 15.82 14.31
N ASP A 183 7.18 14.70 14.10
CA ASP A 183 7.76 13.40 13.77
C ASP A 183 7.49 12.96 12.32
N LYS A 184 6.97 13.86 11.48
CA LYS A 184 6.66 13.58 10.07
C LYS A 184 7.85 13.10 9.24
N TYR A 185 9.05 13.60 9.56
CA TYR A 185 10.24 13.38 8.76
C TYR A 185 11.25 12.50 9.47
N SER A 186 11.75 11.49 8.77
CA SER A 186 12.82 10.63 9.23
C SER A 186 13.97 10.59 8.23
N ASN A 187 15.18 10.31 8.73
CA ASN A 187 16.40 10.26 7.94
C ASN A 187 16.83 8.82 7.73
N TYR A 188 17.17 8.49 6.49
CA TYR A 188 17.52 7.14 6.05
C TYR A 188 18.86 7.17 5.31
N PRO A 189 20.01 7.17 6.02
CA PRO A 189 21.32 7.04 5.41
C PRO A 189 21.59 5.61 5.01
N ALA A 190 22.33 5.44 3.90
CA ALA A 190 22.86 4.15 3.47
C ALA A 190 24.23 4.34 2.80
N VAL A 191 25.11 3.35 2.96
CA VAL A 191 26.42 3.32 2.33
C VAL A 191 26.70 1.92 1.82
N SER A 192 27.36 1.85 0.66
CA SER A 192 27.86 0.58 0.12
C SER A 192 29.23 0.77 -0.51
N ALA A 193 30.04 -0.28 -0.42
CA ALA A 193 31.33 -0.34 -1.04
C ALA A 193 31.50 -1.65 -1.81
N ALA A 194 32.23 -1.60 -2.90
CA ALA A 194 32.59 -2.77 -3.69
C ALA A 194 34.07 -2.67 -4.11
N TRP A 195 34.72 -3.83 -4.08
CA TRP A 195 36.08 -4.00 -4.58
C TRP A 195 36.10 -5.11 -5.63
N ILE A 196 36.50 -4.73 -6.85
CA ILE A 196 36.67 -5.67 -7.95
C ILE A 196 38.09 -6.19 -7.91
N VAL A 197 38.28 -7.25 -7.17
CA VAL A 197 39.61 -7.85 -6.90
C VAL A 197 40.26 -8.36 -8.18
N SER A 198 39.44 -8.88 -9.12
CA SER A 198 39.93 -9.37 -10.41
C SER A 198 40.61 -8.30 -11.27
N ASN A 199 40.37 -7.00 -11.00
CA ASN A 199 41.00 -5.89 -11.74
C ASN A 199 42.32 -5.46 -11.13
N GLU A 200 42.79 -6.13 -10.07
CA GLU A 200 44.07 -5.83 -9.44
C GLU A 200 45.23 -6.49 -10.20
N ALA A 201 46.38 -5.83 -10.20
CA ALA A 201 47.57 -6.30 -10.92
C ALA A 201 48.04 -7.69 -10.47
N PHE A 202 47.82 -8.04 -9.19
CA PHE A 202 48.20 -9.38 -8.67
C PHE A 202 47.28 -10.50 -9.20
N MET A 203 46.10 -10.16 -9.71
CA MET A 203 45.14 -11.10 -10.29
C MET A 203 45.33 -11.32 -11.79
N GLU A 204 46.09 -10.52 -12.50
CA GLU A 204 46.30 -10.61 -13.97
C GLU A 204 46.81 -11.99 -14.42
N LYS A 205 47.54 -12.70 -13.56
CA LYS A 205 48.04 -14.06 -13.84
C LYS A 205 47.08 -15.19 -13.50
N VAL A 206 45.96 -14.87 -12.88
CA VAL A 206 44.92 -15.86 -12.46
C VAL A 206 43.89 -16.01 -13.54
N THR A 207 44.28 -16.66 -14.64
CA THR A 207 43.47 -16.81 -15.86
C THR A 207 42.09 -17.49 -15.71
N PRO A 208 41.84 -18.40 -14.74
CA PRO A 208 40.54 -19.03 -14.60
C PRO A 208 39.44 -18.09 -14.05
N ILE A 209 39.82 -16.94 -13.43
CA ILE A 209 38.89 -16.03 -12.79
C ILE A 209 38.64 -14.83 -13.68
N ASN A 210 37.41 -14.69 -14.20
CA ASN A 210 37.00 -13.55 -15.02
C ASN A 210 36.53 -12.37 -14.20
N LEU A 211 35.84 -12.64 -13.07
CA LEU A 211 35.37 -11.64 -12.12
C LEU A 211 35.48 -12.20 -10.69
N PHE A 212 36.11 -11.43 -9.82
CA PHE A 212 35.96 -11.62 -8.38
C PHE A 212 35.75 -10.25 -7.74
N LYS A 213 34.56 -10.07 -7.17
CA LYS A 213 34.11 -8.82 -6.58
C LYS A 213 33.61 -9.07 -5.16
N ILE A 214 34.07 -8.27 -4.23
CA ILE A 214 33.60 -8.25 -2.85
C ILE A 214 32.75 -7.00 -2.67
N ARG A 215 31.64 -7.13 -1.95
CA ARG A 215 30.71 -6.02 -1.67
C ARG A 215 30.21 -6.05 -0.25
N ALA A 216 30.01 -4.86 0.31
CA ALA A 216 29.41 -4.67 1.61
C ALA A 216 28.47 -3.46 1.57
N SER A 217 27.39 -3.52 2.34
CA SER A 217 26.50 -2.39 2.51
C SER A 217 25.91 -2.33 3.92
N TYR A 218 25.59 -1.11 4.34
CA TYR A 218 24.80 -0.85 5.52
C TYR A 218 23.87 0.30 5.26
N GLY A 219 22.62 0.17 5.70
CA GLY A 219 21.64 1.23 5.49
C GLY A 219 20.45 1.15 6.44
N LEU A 220 19.81 2.31 6.55
CA LEU A 220 18.50 2.48 7.16
C LEU A 220 17.45 2.69 6.07
N SER A 221 16.29 2.08 6.23
CA SER A 221 15.10 2.35 5.44
C SER A 221 13.89 2.51 6.35
N GLY A 222 12.87 3.22 5.89
CA GLY A 222 11.61 3.38 6.59
C GLY A 222 10.43 2.89 5.76
N TRP A 223 9.36 2.53 6.45
CA TRP A 223 8.12 2.12 5.82
C TRP A 223 6.92 2.63 6.63
N ASP A 224 5.97 3.27 5.96
CA ASP A 224 4.75 3.84 6.54
C ASP A 224 3.46 3.17 6.03
N GLY A 225 3.56 2.11 5.23
CA GLY A 225 2.41 1.46 4.59
C GLY A 225 1.46 0.73 5.55
N ASN A 226 1.87 0.51 6.80
CA ASN A 226 1.04 -0.06 7.88
C ASN A 226 0.32 1.00 8.71
N LEU A 227 0.60 2.29 8.47
CA LEU A 227 -0.03 3.39 9.19
C LEU A 227 -1.42 3.68 8.62
N SER A 228 -2.33 4.06 9.50
CA SER A 228 -3.64 4.60 9.16
C SER A 228 -3.70 6.10 9.46
N HIS A 229 -4.71 6.75 8.90
CA HIS A 229 -4.94 8.18 9.12
C HIS A 229 -5.21 8.46 10.60
N GLU A 230 -4.50 9.44 11.16
CA GLU A 230 -4.69 9.99 12.50
C GLU A 230 -4.62 9.00 13.67
N LEU A 231 -3.85 7.89 13.57
CA LEU A 231 -3.63 6.95 14.68
C LEU A 231 -3.09 7.61 15.97
N TRP A 232 -2.48 8.77 15.84
CA TRP A 232 -1.91 9.56 16.94
C TRP A 232 -2.92 10.48 17.63
N ARG A 233 -4.19 10.49 17.15
CA ARG A 233 -5.29 11.28 17.74
C ARG A 233 -6.31 10.38 18.41
N GLN A 234 -6.89 10.87 19.52
CA GLN A 234 -8.05 10.23 20.13
C GLN A 234 -9.24 10.31 19.17
N SER A 235 -9.86 9.18 18.88
CA SER A 235 -11.08 9.11 18.09
C SER A 235 -12.32 9.05 18.97
N TYR A 236 -13.41 9.60 18.48
CA TYR A 236 -14.72 9.56 19.12
C TYR A 236 -15.74 9.08 18.09
N GLY A 237 -16.60 8.15 18.51
CA GLY A 237 -17.66 7.59 17.68
C GLY A 237 -19.05 7.91 18.21
N SER A 238 -20.08 7.66 17.39
CA SER A 238 -21.47 7.59 17.84
C SER A 238 -21.78 6.17 18.32
N GLY A 239 -22.69 6.00 19.26
CA GLY A 239 -23.10 4.68 19.74
C GLY A 239 -22.70 4.37 21.19
N GLY A 240 -22.26 5.36 21.95
CA GLY A 240 -22.17 5.27 23.41
C GLY A 240 -23.54 5.11 24.07
N ALA A 241 -23.53 4.90 25.38
CA ALA A 241 -24.76 4.74 26.16
C ALA A 241 -25.74 5.88 25.85
N GLY A 242 -26.94 5.50 25.43
CA GLY A 242 -27.99 6.45 25.10
C GLY A 242 -28.88 6.75 26.32
N TYR A 243 -29.53 7.87 26.26
CA TYR A 243 -30.50 8.31 27.26
C TYR A 243 -31.85 8.62 26.59
N ASN A 244 -32.94 8.30 27.31
CA ASN A 244 -34.27 8.70 26.91
C ASN A 244 -34.67 9.95 27.70
N PHE A 245 -35.06 11.00 27.00
CA PHE A 245 -35.54 12.24 27.63
C PHE A 245 -37.06 12.36 27.51
N GLY A 246 -37.74 12.47 28.66
CA GLY A 246 -39.20 12.62 28.75
C GLY A 246 -39.99 11.33 28.50
N VAL A 247 -41.30 11.42 28.63
CA VAL A 247 -42.23 10.29 28.60
C VAL A 247 -42.34 9.63 27.22
N ASN A 248 -42.08 10.37 26.16
CA ASN A 248 -42.19 9.92 24.76
C ASN A 248 -40.97 10.29 23.92
N ALA A 249 -39.85 10.63 24.55
CA ALA A 249 -38.65 10.99 23.83
C ALA A 249 -37.97 9.73 23.30
N GLY A 250 -37.68 9.73 22.01
CA GLY A 250 -36.83 8.70 21.40
C GLY A 250 -35.43 8.69 22.04
N GLY A 251 -34.79 7.54 22.06
CA GLY A 251 -33.44 7.40 22.58
C GLY A 251 -32.44 8.32 21.85
N GLN A 252 -31.67 9.07 22.61
CA GLN A 252 -30.53 9.83 22.10
C GLN A 252 -29.26 9.01 22.30
N SER A 253 -28.55 8.72 21.20
CA SER A 253 -27.26 8.02 21.28
C SER A 253 -26.20 8.92 21.87
N GLY A 254 -25.46 8.45 22.85
CA GLY A 254 -24.28 9.12 23.38
C GLY A 254 -23.06 8.97 22.47
N GLY A 255 -22.00 9.71 22.76
CA GLY A 255 -20.66 9.50 22.19
C GLY A 255 -19.95 8.34 22.89
N SER A 256 -19.05 7.67 22.20
CA SER A 256 -18.12 6.68 22.75
C SER A 256 -16.69 7.11 22.43
N GLU A 257 -15.78 6.86 23.35
CA GLU A 257 -14.35 6.97 23.06
C GLU A 257 -13.91 5.76 22.24
N GLY A 258 -13.08 6.01 21.23
CA GLY A 258 -12.39 4.96 20.48
C GLY A 258 -11.12 4.49 21.20
N ASP A 259 -10.31 3.71 20.50
CA ASP A 259 -9.02 3.25 20.99
C ASP A 259 -8.12 4.41 21.41
N LEU A 260 -7.26 4.17 22.40
CA LEU A 260 -6.23 5.14 22.77
C LEU A 260 -5.31 5.48 21.59
N PRO A 261 -4.92 6.76 21.46
CA PRO A 261 -4.00 7.17 20.40
C PRO A 261 -2.63 6.52 20.57
N VAL A 262 -1.96 6.26 19.46
CA VAL A 262 -0.58 5.75 19.47
C VAL A 262 0.36 6.89 19.85
N ILE A 263 0.88 6.83 21.08
CA ILE A 263 1.84 7.83 21.57
C ILE A 263 3.20 7.56 20.94
N GLY A 264 3.86 8.64 20.42
CA GLY A 264 5.17 8.50 19.78
C GLY A 264 5.12 7.73 18.47
N LEU A 265 4.02 7.85 17.72
CA LEU A 265 3.86 7.18 16.42
C LEU A 265 4.97 7.60 15.45
N VAL A 266 5.73 6.62 14.97
CA VAL A 266 6.79 6.77 13.97
C VAL A 266 6.66 5.72 12.87
N ALA A 267 7.31 5.94 11.73
CA ALA A 267 7.41 4.94 10.68
C ALA A 267 8.28 3.76 11.12
N GLU A 268 7.92 2.56 10.68
CA GLU A 268 8.76 1.36 10.84
C GLU A 268 10.16 1.61 10.26
N LYS A 269 11.20 1.17 10.96
CA LYS A 269 12.59 1.29 10.53
C LYS A 269 13.22 -0.08 10.32
N SER A 270 13.96 -0.22 9.22
CA SER A 270 14.80 -1.38 8.96
C SER A 270 16.25 -0.94 8.91
N GLN A 271 17.09 -1.61 9.70
CA GLN A 271 18.56 -1.52 9.67
C GLN A 271 19.08 -2.80 9.04
N LYS A 272 19.73 -2.68 7.87
CA LYS A 272 20.23 -3.84 7.15
C LYS A 272 21.72 -3.71 6.87
N ALA A 273 22.46 -4.75 7.19
CA ALA A 273 23.85 -4.94 6.81
C ALA A 273 23.95 -6.14 5.87
N THR A 274 24.71 -6.00 4.78
CA THR A 274 24.98 -7.11 3.86
C THR A 274 26.47 -7.19 3.58
N PHE A 275 26.97 -8.43 3.40
CA PHE A 275 28.29 -8.71 2.91
C PHE A 275 28.21 -9.86 1.90
N GLY A 276 28.90 -9.73 0.77
CA GLY A 276 28.84 -10.75 -0.26
C GLY A 276 30.00 -10.68 -1.22
N PHE A 277 30.10 -11.72 -2.04
CA PHE A 277 31.02 -11.75 -3.17
C PHE A 277 30.36 -12.34 -4.42
N ASP A 278 30.83 -11.89 -5.55
CA ASP A 278 30.44 -12.34 -6.87
C ASP A 278 31.67 -12.94 -7.55
N LEU A 279 31.57 -14.16 -8.07
CA LEU A 279 32.62 -14.89 -8.77
C LEU A 279 32.11 -15.30 -10.16
N ALA A 280 32.90 -15.00 -11.18
CA ALA A 280 32.75 -15.58 -12.50
C ALA A 280 34.08 -16.22 -12.91
N ALA A 281 34.07 -17.46 -13.36
CA ALA A 281 35.25 -18.22 -13.69
C ALA A 281 35.05 -19.11 -14.94
N PHE A 282 36.19 -19.59 -15.52
CA PHE A 282 36.23 -20.50 -16.66
C PHE A 282 35.46 -19.95 -17.87
N ASP A 283 35.83 -18.74 -18.33
CA ASP A 283 35.16 -18.03 -19.44
C ASP A 283 33.66 -17.84 -19.17
N ASN A 284 33.31 -17.43 -17.91
CA ASN A 284 31.95 -17.25 -17.44
C ASN A 284 31.05 -18.51 -17.45
N ARG A 285 31.66 -19.72 -17.49
CA ARG A 285 30.89 -20.97 -17.36
C ARG A 285 30.44 -21.24 -15.93
N LEU A 286 31.18 -20.74 -14.96
CA LEU A 286 30.81 -20.79 -13.56
C LEU A 286 30.51 -19.37 -13.08
N ASN A 287 29.29 -19.11 -12.64
CA ASN A 287 28.87 -17.89 -12.01
C ASN A 287 28.30 -18.20 -10.62
N ALA A 288 28.87 -17.62 -9.58
CA ALA A 288 28.44 -17.81 -8.21
C ALA A 288 28.31 -16.46 -7.50
N THR A 289 27.21 -16.26 -6.79
CA THR A 289 26.98 -15.13 -5.89
C THR A 289 26.66 -15.69 -4.52
N VAL A 290 27.39 -15.24 -3.52
CA VAL A 290 27.14 -15.56 -2.11
C VAL A 290 26.95 -14.27 -1.35
N GLU A 291 25.88 -14.18 -0.58
CA GLU A 291 25.57 -13.01 0.24
C GLU A 291 25.09 -13.47 1.61
N GLY A 292 25.62 -12.85 2.65
CA GLY A 292 25.10 -12.93 4.00
C GLY A 292 24.50 -11.59 4.40
N PHE A 293 23.41 -11.61 5.17
CA PHE A 293 22.78 -10.40 5.65
C PHE A 293 22.30 -10.52 7.11
N TYR A 294 22.22 -9.37 7.74
CA TYR A 294 21.54 -9.18 9.02
C TYR A 294 20.62 -7.97 8.90
N GLU A 295 19.36 -8.14 9.29
CA GLU A 295 18.34 -7.10 9.29
C GLU A 295 17.65 -7.05 10.66
N LYS A 296 17.54 -5.85 11.22
CA LYS A 296 16.72 -5.54 12.38
C LYS A 296 15.64 -4.55 11.97
N ARG A 297 14.39 -4.97 12.07
CA ARG A 297 13.23 -4.08 11.98
C ARG A 297 12.76 -3.70 13.36
N SER A 298 12.47 -2.43 13.57
CA SER A 298 11.99 -1.84 14.81
C SER A 298 10.86 -0.86 14.54
N ASP A 299 10.23 -0.41 15.62
CA ASP A 299 9.11 0.52 15.57
C ASP A 299 7.93 -0.02 14.75
N ILE A 300 7.76 -1.35 14.71
CA ILE A 300 6.66 -2.01 14.00
C ILE A 300 5.39 -1.80 14.80
N LEU A 301 4.33 -1.36 14.11
CA LEU A 301 3.02 -1.19 14.69
C LEU A 301 2.39 -2.56 14.97
N VAL A 302 2.14 -2.86 16.24
CA VAL A 302 1.55 -4.12 16.71
C VAL A 302 0.34 -3.86 17.59
N SER A 303 -0.50 -4.86 17.81
CA SER A 303 -1.64 -4.73 18.72
C SER A 303 -1.17 -4.48 20.16
N GLY A 304 -1.68 -3.42 20.79
CA GLY A 304 -1.40 -3.07 22.18
C GLY A 304 -2.17 -3.92 23.20
N ALA A 305 -3.16 -4.70 22.75
CA ALA A 305 -4.00 -5.52 23.65
C ALA A 305 -3.22 -6.55 24.47
N ASN A 306 -2.05 -6.98 23.99
CA ASN A 306 -1.21 -7.97 24.68
C ASN A 306 -0.23 -7.35 25.69
N SER A 307 0.01 -6.04 25.61
CA SER A 307 0.94 -5.32 26.49
C SER A 307 0.27 -4.56 27.62
N THR A 308 -1.07 -4.47 27.61
CA THR A 308 -1.82 -3.63 28.55
C THR A 308 -2.86 -4.44 29.30
N SER A 309 -2.92 -4.24 30.61
CA SER A 309 -3.90 -4.92 31.46
C SER A 309 -5.32 -4.37 31.21
N GLY A 310 -6.31 -5.26 31.05
CA GLY A 310 -7.71 -4.90 30.93
C GLY A 310 -8.31 -4.14 32.14
N ILE A 311 -7.57 -4.06 33.26
CA ILE A 311 -7.99 -3.32 34.46
C ILE A 311 -8.13 -1.81 34.22
N ILE A 312 -7.40 -1.28 33.20
CA ILE A 312 -7.48 0.17 32.88
C ILE A 312 -8.82 0.59 32.24
N GLY A 313 -9.65 -0.38 31.83
CA GLY A 313 -11.00 -0.13 31.30
C GLY A 313 -11.05 0.57 29.92
N ILE A 314 -9.91 0.75 29.27
CA ILE A 314 -9.79 1.37 27.94
C ILE A 314 -9.07 0.40 27.00
N THR A 315 -9.51 0.35 25.75
CA THR A 315 -8.85 -0.46 24.71
C THR A 315 -7.60 0.25 24.23
N VAL A 316 -6.44 -0.41 24.33
CA VAL A 316 -5.21 0.03 23.69
C VAL A 316 -5.18 -0.59 22.29
N GLY A 317 -5.30 0.23 21.25
CA GLY A 317 -5.38 -0.22 19.87
C GLY A 317 -4.03 -0.76 19.37
N GLN A 318 -3.11 0.11 19.03
CA GLN A 318 -1.81 -0.23 18.48
C GLN A 318 -0.67 0.50 19.19
N VAL A 319 0.54 -0.08 19.14
CA VAL A 319 1.77 0.51 19.71
C VAL A 319 2.96 0.23 18.79
N ASN A 320 3.95 1.16 18.76
CA ASN A 320 5.18 1.01 17.96
C ASN A 320 6.29 0.25 18.73
N GLU A 321 6.02 -0.99 19.14
CA GLU A 321 6.95 -1.77 19.99
C GLU A 321 7.47 -3.06 19.33
N GLY A 322 6.96 -3.38 18.13
CA GLY A 322 7.35 -4.61 17.44
C GLY A 322 8.80 -4.57 16.96
N ILE A 323 9.52 -5.67 17.18
CA ILE A 323 10.90 -5.86 16.73
C ILE A 323 11.04 -7.21 16.05
N TYR A 324 11.59 -7.21 14.84
CA TYR A 324 12.00 -8.41 14.13
C TYR A 324 13.50 -8.40 13.81
N LYS A 325 14.12 -9.58 13.86
CA LYS A 325 15.52 -9.77 13.47
C LYS A 325 15.61 -10.91 12.48
N TYR A 326 16.24 -10.64 11.36
CA TYR A 326 16.47 -11.61 10.28
C TYR A 326 17.97 -11.76 10.05
N LYS A 327 18.40 -12.97 9.70
CA LYS A 327 19.75 -13.27 9.25
C LYS A 327 19.72 -14.39 8.21
N GLY A 328 20.54 -14.34 7.26
CA GLY A 328 20.68 -15.35 6.22
C GLY A 328 21.98 -15.21 5.48
#